data_337858e13257164d3f4a4f1f8f822eda
#
_entry.id   337858e13257164d3f4a4f1f8f822eda
#
_cell.length_a   1.000
_cell.length_b   1.000
_cell.length_c   1.000
_cell.angle_alpha   90.00
_cell.angle_beta   90.00
_cell.angle_gamma   90.00
#
_symmetry.space_group_name_H-M   'P 1'
#
loop_
_entity.id
_entity.type
_entity.pdbx_description
1 polymer ?
#
loop_
_entity_poly.entity_id
_entity_poly.type
_entity_poly.pdbx_seq_one_letter_code
_entity_poly.pdbx_strand_id
1 'polypeptide(L)'
;MSDESDAPRNPRPAPRGDTDTETAADETAESTPKQRPTRQRTTRTIVATGPSGPSERGAGPSGPSERGAGPSGPSERTASTQRTAPTPKAARAAVADARVADAAIDYTDDGWVTLPRRSSRRRRIITGVAFTAIIALVGAGLVWRWVQQQVHPPGPEGAAIEFEIQSGAATSEIAADLAREDIIGNPTIFRIWLNRNGGGDFQAGIYDMHEHMDFADAVEVLRGPARAVTEFRVTVPPGLTIAQIKGKLLAQLQRFNGPELDAALTSPEVALKWAPPTATNREGIFFPDTYNLDERTASDELGLLVRMRNETEKVATELDIEGRAAALGVSPWDVLVVASLVEREAKVDPDRAKIARVVYNRLQRDMKLEIDATVLYAVNKDRGLTLTDLNIDSPYNTYKVKGLPPTPIAVPSRKSIEAALNPADGRWLWYVLTDKSGAHTFAETEKAFLAAKEICEREKLCG
;
A
#
# COMPACT_ATOMS: atom_id res chain seq x y z
N MET A 1 -65.84 50.38 16.33
CA MET A 1 -65.91 50.25 14.88
C MET A 1 -64.97 49.07 14.59
N SER A 2 -65.55 47.86 14.67
CA SER A 2 -66.10 47.06 13.56
C SER A 2 -65.02 46.70 12.54
N ASP A 3 -64.62 45.48 12.29
CA ASP A 3 -65.20 44.22 11.84
C ASP A 3 -64.15 43.15 11.97
N GLU A 4 -64.24 42.00 12.51
CA GLU A 4 -65.01 40.77 12.27
C GLU A 4 -64.60 40.01 10.99
N SER A 5 -64.22 38.69 11.24
CA SER A 5 -64.34 37.49 10.42
C SER A 5 -63.26 37.37 9.26
N ASP A 6 -62.62 36.25 9.06
CA ASP A 6 -63.20 34.93 8.81
C ASP A 6 -62.07 33.85 8.78
N ALA A 7 -62.32 32.73 9.43
CA ALA A 7 -61.55 31.52 9.28
C ALA A 7 -62.33 30.50 8.41
N PRO A 8 -61.66 29.68 7.61
CA PRO A 8 -62.24 28.43 7.17
C PRO A 8 -61.53 27.18 7.63
N ARG A 9 -62.23 26.43 8.25
CA ARG A 9 -62.45 25.04 8.63
C ARG A 9 -61.70 23.97 7.82
N ASN A 10 -61.15 23.09 8.60
CA ASN A 10 -60.66 21.75 8.33
C ASN A 10 -61.83 20.78 8.00
N PRO A 11 -61.77 19.88 7.03
CA PRO A 11 -62.63 18.72 6.95
C PRO A 11 -61.95 17.44 7.43
N ARG A 12 -62.71 16.70 8.24
CA ARG A 12 -62.46 15.38 8.79
C ARG A 12 -62.70 14.27 7.77
N PRO A 13 -62.22 13.02 8.08
CA PRO A 13 -62.18 11.88 7.17
C PRO A 13 -63.48 11.06 7.20
N ALA A 14 -63.73 10.29 6.15
CA ALA A 14 -64.78 9.26 6.07
C ALA A 14 -64.18 7.90 5.64
N PRO A 15 -64.93 6.76 5.67
CA PRO A 15 -64.61 5.68 6.58
C PRO A 15 -64.22 4.36 5.89
N ARG A 16 -63.91 3.37 6.75
CA ARG A 16 -63.60 1.96 6.45
C ARG A 16 -64.72 1.26 5.64
N GLY A 17 -64.26 0.38 4.76
CA GLY A 17 -65.09 -0.69 4.20
C GLY A 17 -64.36 -2.01 4.35
N ASP A 18 -64.89 -2.86 5.20
CA ASP A 18 -64.59 -4.27 5.32
C ASP A 18 -65.19 -5.02 4.14
N THR A 19 -64.53 -6.01 3.59
CA THR A 19 -65.16 -7.25 3.11
C THR A 19 -64.18 -8.40 3.09
N ASP A 20 -64.59 -9.42 3.80
CA ASP A 20 -64.06 -10.76 3.92
C ASP A 20 -64.14 -11.60 2.66
N THR A 21 -63.55 -12.78 2.78
CA THR A 21 -63.79 -14.10 2.15
C THR A 21 -62.68 -14.50 1.18
N GLU A 22 -62.02 -15.53 1.42
CA GLU A 22 -62.13 -16.98 1.67
C GLU A 22 -61.31 -17.80 0.64
N THR A 23 -60.47 -18.66 1.21
CA THR A 23 -60.07 -20.02 0.80
C THR A 23 -59.78 -20.35 -0.66
N ALA A 24 -58.60 -20.90 -0.93
CA ALA A 24 -58.40 -22.32 -1.32
C ALA A 24 -56.93 -22.70 -1.49
N ALA A 25 -56.61 -23.84 -0.94
CA ALA A 25 -55.37 -24.61 -1.12
C ALA A 25 -55.24 -25.14 -2.53
N ASP A 26 -54.05 -25.36 -3.06
CA ASP A 26 -53.54 -26.69 -3.38
C ASP A 26 -52.20 -26.69 -4.14
N GLU A 27 -51.38 -27.67 -3.72
CA GLU A 27 -50.43 -28.54 -4.41
C GLU A 27 -49.18 -28.00 -5.15
N THR A 28 -48.10 -28.39 -4.51
CA THR A 28 -46.88 -29.09 -5.03
C THR A 28 -46.34 -28.79 -6.38
N ALA A 29 -45.05 -28.41 -6.39
CA ALA A 29 -44.01 -29.07 -7.17
C ALA A 29 -42.61 -28.66 -6.72
N GLU A 30 -41.95 -29.60 -6.13
CA GLU A 30 -40.54 -29.73 -5.84
C GLU A 30 -39.70 -29.64 -7.11
N SER A 31 -38.71 -28.74 -7.18
CA SER A 31 -37.61 -28.83 -8.12
C SER A 31 -36.30 -28.32 -7.50
N THR A 32 -35.53 -29.29 -7.04
CA THR A 32 -34.15 -29.16 -6.59
C THR A 32 -33.21 -28.80 -7.73
N PRO A 33 -32.31 -27.80 -7.61
CA PRO A 33 -31.23 -27.63 -8.55
C PRO A 33 -30.01 -28.48 -8.15
N LYS A 34 -29.55 -29.26 -9.11
CA LYS A 34 -28.34 -30.09 -9.09
C LYS A 34 -27.10 -29.30 -8.70
N GLN A 35 -26.41 -29.75 -7.68
CA GLN A 35 -25.06 -29.37 -7.30
C GLN A 35 -24.06 -29.78 -8.38
N ARG A 36 -23.22 -28.88 -8.83
CA ARG A 36 -22.02 -29.14 -9.62
C ARG A 36 -20.85 -29.45 -8.68
N PRO A 37 -20.01 -30.43 -8.96
CA PRO A 37 -18.93 -30.81 -8.06
C PRO A 37 -17.78 -29.80 -8.12
N THR A 38 -17.38 -29.33 -6.95
CA THR A 38 -16.23 -28.48 -6.69
C THR A 38 -14.93 -29.28 -6.87
N ARG A 39 -14.09 -28.85 -7.77
CA ARG A 39 -12.76 -29.39 -8.02
C ARG A 39 -11.82 -28.98 -6.89
N GLN A 40 -11.49 -29.88 -6.02
CA GLN A 40 -10.46 -29.71 -4.99
C GLN A 40 -9.09 -29.54 -5.64
N ARG A 41 -8.47 -28.40 -5.39
CA ARG A 41 -7.07 -28.11 -5.77
C ARG A 41 -6.19 -28.50 -4.60
N THR A 42 -5.52 -29.65 -4.73
CA THR A 42 -4.53 -30.15 -3.76
C THR A 42 -3.30 -29.25 -3.79
N THR A 43 -3.06 -28.52 -2.72
CA THR A 43 -1.83 -27.78 -2.48
C THR A 43 -0.78 -28.75 -1.93
N ARG A 44 0.26 -29.00 -2.68
CA ARG A 44 1.40 -29.83 -2.28
C ARG A 44 2.40 -28.92 -1.55
N THR A 45 2.45 -29.02 -0.24
CA THR A 45 3.47 -28.41 0.61
C THR A 45 4.79 -29.13 0.39
N ILE A 46 5.80 -28.44 -0.11
CA ILE A 46 7.18 -28.94 -0.14
C ILE A 46 7.88 -28.39 1.09
N VAL A 47 8.19 -29.27 2.02
CA VAL A 47 9.06 -29.00 3.16
C VAL A 47 10.50 -29.12 2.68
N ALA A 48 11.24 -28.03 2.70
CA ALA A 48 12.69 -28.03 2.50
C ALA A 48 13.36 -28.05 3.88
N THR A 49 13.96 -29.20 4.19
CA THR A 49 14.89 -29.37 5.33
C THR A 49 16.28 -28.88 4.88
N GLY A 50 16.80 -27.85 5.57
CA GLY A 50 18.19 -27.46 5.48
C GLY A 50 19.05 -28.22 6.49
N PRO A 51 20.36 -28.31 6.30
CA PRO A 51 21.26 -28.60 7.39
C PRO A 51 22.05 -27.36 7.85
N SER A 52 22.13 -27.28 9.15
CA SER A 52 22.82 -26.33 10.02
C SER A 52 24.33 -26.40 9.92
N GLY A 53 24.98 -25.29 10.14
CA GLY A 53 26.21 -24.73 10.46
C GLY A 53 27.43 -25.55 10.81
N PRO A 54 28.53 -25.08 11.38
CA PRO A 54 28.64 -23.95 12.29
C PRO A 54 29.75 -22.91 11.99
N SER A 55 29.64 -21.82 12.66
CA SER A 55 30.56 -20.82 13.20
C SER A 55 32.05 -21.13 13.23
N GLU A 56 32.92 -20.18 12.85
CA GLU A 56 33.94 -19.57 13.72
C GLU A 56 34.70 -18.43 13.03
N ARG A 57 34.63 -17.28 13.65
CA ARG A 57 35.62 -16.30 14.13
C ARG A 57 36.90 -16.10 13.34
N GLY A 58 37.25 -14.86 13.11
CA GLY A 58 38.61 -14.39 12.90
C GLY A 58 38.67 -12.91 12.51
N ALA A 59 38.96 -12.11 13.48
CA ALA A 59 39.18 -10.66 13.45
C ALA A 59 40.30 -10.23 12.49
N GLY A 60 40.21 -8.94 12.01
CA GLY A 60 41.25 -8.19 11.30
C GLY A 60 42.52 -7.97 12.11
N PRO A 61 43.42 -7.07 11.82
CA PRO A 61 43.24 -5.70 11.33
C PRO A 61 44.27 -5.16 10.29
N SER A 62 43.92 -4.01 9.73
CA SER A 62 44.71 -2.80 9.37
C SER A 62 46.10 -2.87 8.77
N GLY A 63 46.29 -2.16 7.66
CA GLY A 63 47.28 -1.44 6.94
C GLY A 63 48.64 -1.12 7.63
N PRO A 64 49.44 -0.22 7.17
CA PRO A 64 49.47 0.63 5.97
C PRO A 64 50.82 0.69 5.21
N SER A 65 50.83 1.35 4.05
CA SER A 65 51.82 2.34 3.57
C SER A 65 53.32 2.03 3.43
N GLU A 66 53.83 2.47 2.35
CA GLU A 66 55.00 3.26 2.02
C GLU A 66 56.00 2.65 1.01
N ARG A 67 56.07 3.32 -0.17
CA ARG A 67 57.20 4.11 -0.68
C ARG A 67 58.60 3.46 -0.72
N GLY A 68 59.23 3.61 -1.87
CA GLY A 68 60.64 3.76 -2.02
C GLY A 68 61.15 3.23 -3.36
N ALA A 69 61.24 4.06 -4.34
CA ALA A 69 62.45 4.73 -4.85
C ALA A 69 63.61 3.78 -5.22
N GLY A 70 64.00 3.86 -6.52
CA GLY A 70 65.19 3.25 -7.12
C GLY A 70 66.50 3.64 -6.41
N PRO A 71 67.66 3.47 -6.95
CA PRO A 71 68.06 3.78 -8.31
C PRO A 71 69.20 2.86 -8.93
N SER A 72 69.50 3.19 -10.21
CA SER A 72 70.81 3.21 -10.88
C SER A 72 71.63 1.95 -11.08
N GLY A 73 72.02 1.77 -12.39
CA GLY A 73 73.06 0.93 -12.97
C GLY A 73 74.44 1.14 -12.39
N PRO A 74 75.47 0.73 -13.00
CA PRO A 74 75.82 0.89 -14.43
C PRO A 74 76.69 -0.24 -15.07
N SER A 75 76.89 -0.06 -16.34
CA SER A 75 78.24 -0.17 -17.04
C SER A 75 78.80 -1.52 -17.48
N GLU A 76 78.95 -1.61 -18.78
CA GLU A 76 80.13 -1.89 -19.61
C GLU A 76 80.73 -3.28 -19.59
N ARG A 77 80.82 -3.91 -20.72
CA ARG A 77 81.94 -3.89 -21.69
C ARG A 77 81.80 -4.90 -22.85
N THR A 78 81.79 -4.34 -24.03
CA THR A 78 82.52 -4.73 -25.22
C THR A 78 83.06 -6.18 -25.36
N ALA A 79 82.62 -6.82 -26.42
CA ALA A 79 83.54 -7.46 -27.40
C ALA A 79 82.86 -7.66 -28.76
N SER A 80 83.38 -6.94 -29.72
CA SER A 80 83.19 -7.04 -31.17
C SER A 80 83.59 -8.40 -31.66
N THR A 81 82.72 -9.10 -32.40
CA THR A 81 83.19 -10.03 -33.44
C THR A 81 82.19 -9.93 -34.60
N GLN A 82 82.66 -9.29 -35.65
CA GLN A 82 82.01 -9.25 -36.95
C GLN A 82 81.95 -10.70 -37.50
N ARG A 83 80.73 -11.17 -37.72
CA ARG A 83 80.46 -12.28 -38.64
C ARG A 83 79.63 -11.71 -39.78
N THR A 84 80.25 -11.74 -40.93
CA THR A 84 79.65 -11.43 -42.22
C THR A 84 78.46 -12.32 -42.50
N ALA A 85 77.34 -11.73 -42.84
CA ALA A 85 76.14 -12.42 -43.23
C ALA A 85 76.33 -13.20 -44.55
N PRO A 86 75.90 -14.46 -44.60
CA PRO A 86 75.91 -15.21 -45.85
C PRO A 86 74.87 -14.69 -46.82
N THR A 87 75.19 -14.67 -48.10
CA THR A 87 74.35 -14.23 -49.21
C THR A 87 73.00 -15.02 -49.23
N PRO A 88 71.93 -14.47 -49.77
CA PRO A 88 70.58 -15.08 -49.73
C PRO A 88 70.48 -16.45 -50.44
N LYS A 89 71.38 -16.79 -51.25
CA LYS A 89 71.41 -18.05 -52.01
C LYS A 89 71.93 -19.23 -51.16
N ALA A 90 72.85 -18.98 -50.22
CA ALA A 90 73.36 -19.99 -49.28
C ALA A 90 72.38 -20.27 -48.17
N ALA A 91 71.59 -19.26 -47.75
CA ALA A 91 70.51 -19.43 -46.75
C ALA A 91 69.37 -20.26 -47.28
N ARG A 92 69.05 -20.19 -48.58
CA ARG A 92 68.00 -21.03 -49.20
C ARG A 92 68.39 -22.50 -49.34
N ALA A 93 69.67 -22.79 -49.59
CA ALA A 93 70.17 -24.18 -49.66
C ALA A 93 70.20 -24.82 -48.25
N ALA A 94 70.63 -24.08 -47.23
CA ALA A 94 70.68 -24.58 -45.85
C ALA A 94 69.33 -24.85 -45.29
N VAL A 95 68.30 -24.06 -45.69
CA VAL A 95 66.91 -24.27 -45.28
C VAL A 95 66.23 -25.42 -46.01
N ALA A 96 66.69 -25.73 -47.26
CA ALA A 96 66.20 -26.89 -47.99
C ALA A 96 66.72 -28.19 -47.39
N ASP A 97 68.02 -28.24 -47.04
CA ASP A 97 68.65 -29.43 -46.41
C ASP A 97 68.14 -29.69 -44.98
N ALA A 98 67.91 -28.66 -44.23
CA ALA A 98 67.33 -28.83 -42.87
C ALA A 98 65.85 -29.34 -42.84
N ARG A 99 65.15 -29.20 -43.96
CA ARG A 99 63.76 -29.71 -44.07
C ARG A 99 63.66 -31.15 -44.55
N VAL A 100 64.77 -31.73 -45.06
CA VAL A 100 64.77 -33.12 -45.52
C VAL A 100 65.29 -34.07 -44.44
N ALA A 101 66.07 -33.56 -43.46
CA ALA A 101 66.73 -34.40 -42.44
C ALA A 101 65.83 -34.90 -41.31
N ASP A 102 64.55 -34.36 -41.19
CA ASP A 102 63.70 -34.71 -40.07
C ASP A 102 62.40 -35.53 -40.45
N ALA A 103 62.40 -36.05 -41.69
CA ALA A 103 61.42 -37.05 -42.07
C ALA A 103 62.10 -38.45 -42.02
N ALA A 104 61.96 -39.09 -40.86
CA ALA A 104 62.29 -40.53 -40.81
C ALA A 104 61.31 -41.25 -41.79
N ILE A 105 61.93 -41.65 -42.96
CA ILE A 105 61.26 -42.50 -43.95
C ILE A 105 61.32 -43.91 -43.42
N ASP A 106 60.26 -44.42 -42.88
CA ASP A 106 60.14 -45.80 -42.45
C ASP A 106 59.79 -46.66 -43.70
N TYR A 107 60.61 -47.58 -44.06
CA TYR A 107 60.38 -48.52 -45.17
C TYR A 107 59.79 -49.79 -44.60
N THR A 108 58.62 -50.17 -45.05
CA THR A 108 58.04 -51.48 -44.77
C THR A 108 58.75 -52.51 -45.72
N ASP A 109 58.84 -53.77 -45.31
CA ASP A 109 59.54 -54.88 -46.07
C ASP A 109 58.98 -55.06 -47.49
N ASP A 110 57.86 -54.48 -47.84
CA ASP A 110 57.18 -54.55 -49.14
C ASP A 110 57.52 -53.41 -50.09
N GLY A 111 58.48 -52.54 -49.71
CA GLY A 111 58.94 -51.39 -50.55
C GLY A 111 57.99 -50.20 -50.62
N TRP A 112 57.03 -50.14 -49.82
CA TRP A 112 56.06 -49.00 -49.74
C TRP A 112 56.56 -47.93 -48.75
N VAL A 113 56.56 -46.70 -49.21
CA VAL A 113 56.95 -45.55 -48.37
C VAL A 113 55.72 -45.06 -47.61
N THR A 114 55.69 -45.21 -46.26
CA THR A 114 54.63 -44.62 -45.43
C THR A 114 54.99 -43.16 -45.15
N LEU A 115 54.18 -42.28 -45.74
CA LEU A 115 54.32 -40.85 -45.48
C LEU A 115 53.81 -40.53 -44.05
N PRO A 116 54.57 -39.76 -43.26
CA PRO A 116 54.16 -39.41 -41.92
C PRO A 116 52.80 -38.65 -41.95
N ARG A 117 51.86 -39.21 -41.25
CA ARG A 117 50.51 -38.63 -41.13
C ARG A 117 50.61 -37.26 -40.42
N ARG A 118 50.59 -36.19 -41.24
CA ARG A 118 50.61 -34.80 -40.73
C ARG A 118 49.59 -34.64 -39.61
N SER A 119 50.07 -34.39 -38.37
CA SER A 119 49.20 -34.33 -37.16
C SER A 119 48.09 -33.35 -37.38
N SER A 120 46.85 -33.86 -37.37
CA SER A 120 45.63 -33.09 -37.56
C SER A 120 45.27 -32.21 -36.37
N ARG A 121 46.18 -32.08 -35.39
CA ARG A 121 45.96 -31.31 -34.16
C ARG A 121 45.57 -29.87 -34.44
N ARG A 122 46.27 -29.19 -35.35
CA ARG A 122 45.95 -27.81 -35.74
C ARG A 122 44.59 -27.69 -36.46
N ARG A 123 44.26 -28.67 -37.32
CA ARG A 123 42.93 -28.72 -37.96
C ARG A 123 41.81 -28.97 -36.93
N ARG A 124 41.99 -29.86 -35.95
CA ARG A 124 41.02 -30.14 -34.88
C ARG A 124 40.79 -28.91 -33.99
N ILE A 125 41.85 -28.13 -33.67
CA ILE A 125 41.74 -26.88 -32.91
C ILE A 125 40.97 -25.83 -33.73
N ILE A 126 41.32 -25.66 -35.01
CA ILE A 126 40.65 -24.70 -35.89
C ILE A 126 39.14 -25.08 -36.08
N THR A 127 38.85 -26.38 -36.28
CA THR A 127 37.44 -26.85 -36.37
C THR A 127 36.71 -26.68 -35.05
N GLY A 128 37.36 -26.93 -33.92
CA GLY A 128 36.78 -26.70 -32.58
C GLY A 128 36.47 -25.23 -32.36
N VAL A 129 37.38 -24.33 -32.61
CA VAL A 129 37.19 -22.87 -32.51
C VAL A 129 36.11 -22.37 -33.47
N ALA A 130 36.09 -22.85 -34.69
CA ALA A 130 35.08 -22.49 -35.68
C ALA A 130 33.67 -22.97 -35.24
N PHE A 131 33.56 -24.17 -34.71
CA PHE A 131 32.31 -24.73 -34.19
C PHE A 131 31.81 -23.94 -32.99
N THR A 132 32.71 -23.60 -32.04
CA THR A 132 32.34 -22.76 -30.88
C THR A 132 31.87 -21.36 -31.29
N ALA A 133 32.57 -20.76 -32.28
CA ALA A 133 32.19 -19.47 -32.86
C ALA A 133 30.80 -19.52 -33.54
N ILE A 134 30.49 -20.59 -34.26
CA ILE A 134 29.20 -20.78 -34.90
C ILE A 134 28.09 -20.91 -33.81
N ILE A 135 28.35 -21.71 -32.76
CA ILE A 135 27.38 -21.82 -31.63
C ILE A 135 27.14 -20.45 -30.99
N ALA A 136 28.23 -19.71 -30.74
CA ALA A 136 28.13 -18.37 -30.17
C ALA A 136 27.35 -17.40 -31.07
N LEU A 137 27.56 -17.45 -32.38
CA LEU A 137 26.83 -16.63 -33.36
C LEU A 137 25.36 -17.03 -33.46
N VAL A 138 25.07 -18.34 -33.47
CA VAL A 138 23.67 -18.82 -33.43
C VAL A 138 22.98 -18.41 -32.13
N GLY A 139 23.68 -18.59 -31.00
CA GLY A 139 23.17 -18.15 -29.70
C GLY A 139 22.90 -16.64 -29.64
N ALA A 140 23.83 -15.83 -30.14
CA ALA A 140 23.69 -14.39 -30.25
C ALA A 140 22.49 -14.00 -31.18
N GLY A 141 22.34 -14.71 -32.29
CA GLY A 141 21.21 -14.53 -33.21
C GLY A 141 19.87 -14.85 -32.60
N LEU A 142 19.79 -15.93 -31.81
CA LEU A 142 18.57 -16.31 -31.08
C LEU A 142 18.23 -15.28 -29.99
N VAL A 143 19.22 -14.83 -29.23
CA VAL A 143 19.03 -13.77 -28.23
C VAL A 143 18.59 -12.47 -28.90
N TRP A 144 19.24 -12.09 -29.99
CA TRP A 144 18.86 -10.89 -30.74
C TRP A 144 17.44 -10.98 -31.28
N ARG A 145 17.06 -12.14 -31.85
CA ARG A 145 15.69 -12.39 -32.31
C ARG A 145 14.68 -12.30 -31.15
N TRP A 146 15.00 -12.89 -30.01
CA TRP A 146 14.15 -12.82 -28.83
C TRP A 146 13.99 -11.36 -28.33
N VAL A 147 15.07 -10.58 -28.27
CA VAL A 147 15.00 -9.15 -27.92
C VAL A 147 14.12 -8.39 -28.92
N GLN A 148 14.29 -8.66 -30.23
CA GLN A 148 13.45 -8.02 -31.25
C GLN A 148 11.95 -8.33 -31.09
N GLN A 149 11.60 -9.53 -30.67
CA GLN A 149 10.23 -9.90 -30.36
C GLN A 149 9.68 -9.22 -29.10
N GLN A 150 10.54 -8.77 -28.19
CA GLN A 150 10.13 -7.96 -27.04
C GLN A 150 9.93 -6.50 -27.43
N VAL A 151 10.74 -5.99 -28.34
CA VAL A 151 10.66 -4.59 -28.81
C VAL A 151 9.50 -4.41 -29.79
N HIS A 152 9.32 -5.39 -30.68
CA HIS A 152 8.28 -5.43 -31.72
C HIS A 152 7.48 -6.73 -31.57
N PRO A 153 6.47 -6.77 -30.68
CA PRO A 153 5.67 -7.96 -30.49
C PRO A 153 4.97 -8.36 -31.80
N PRO A 154 4.99 -9.65 -32.17
CA PRO A 154 4.32 -10.10 -33.37
C PRO A 154 2.80 -10.21 -33.12
N GLY A 155 2.01 -9.59 -33.95
CA GLY A 155 0.55 -9.69 -33.90
C GLY A 155 -0.15 -8.35 -34.12
N PRO A 156 -1.48 -8.36 -34.23
CA PRO A 156 -2.26 -7.12 -34.17
C PRO A 156 -2.22 -6.54 -32.76
N GLU A 157 -2.47 -5.25 -32.62
CA GLU A 157 -2.70 -4.59 -31.34
C GLU A 157 -3.77 -5.32 -30.54
N GLY A 158 -3.53 -5.50 -29.25
CA GLY A 158 -4.45 -6.15 -28.33
C GLY A 158 -5.61 -5.26 -27.88
N ALA A 159 -6.20 -5.59 -26.74
CA ALA A 159 -7.28 -4.81 -26.16
C ALA A 159 -6.80 -3.40 -25.77
N ALA A 160 -7.69 -2.42 -25.88
CA ALA A 160 -7.43 -1.06 -25.41
C ALA A 160 -7.36 -1.06 -23.87
N ILE A 161 -6.34 -0.41 -23.32
CA ILE A 161 -6.08 -0.29 -21.89
C ILE A 161 -5.89 1.18 -21.52
N GLU A 162 -6.57 1.64 -20.48
CA GLU A 162 -6.29 2.93 -19.87
C GLU A 162 -5.14 2.77 -18.84
N PHE A 163 -3.98 3.30 -19.20
CA PHE A 163 -2.78 3.24 -18.35
C PHE A 163 -2.56 4.56 -17.60
N GLU A 164 -2.49 4.50 -16.27
CA GLU A 164 -2.29 5.67 -15.42
C GLU A 164 -0.87 5.76 -14.88
N ILE A 165 -0.21 6.90 -15.12
CA ILE A 165 1.06 7.25 -14.49
C ILE A 165 0.78 8.15 -13.29
N GLN A 166 1.14 7.67 -12.10
CA GLN A 166 1.02 8.44 -10.86
C GLN A 166 2.04 9.57 -10.79
N SER A 167 1.67 10.66 -10.11
CA SER A 167 2.57 11.79 -9.91
C SER A 167 3.82 11.38 -9.12
N GLY A 168 5.00 11.58 -9.70
CA GLY A 168 6.28 11.23 -9.08
C GLY A 168 6.72 9.78 -9.27
N ALA A 169 6.00 8.98 -10.05
CA ALA A 169 6.40 7.60 -10.35
C ALA A 169 7.77 7.55 -11.05
N ALA A 170 8.65 6.68 -10.57
CA ALA A 170 9.95 6.47 -11.20
C ALA A 170 9.80 5.72 -12.53
N THR A 171 10.67 5.98 -13.52
CA THR A 171 10.65 5.28 -14.82
C THR A 171 10.75 3.76 -14.68
N SER A 172 11.36 3.26 -13.59
CA SER A 172 11.42 1.82 -13.30
C SER A 172 10.09 1.24 -12.87
N GLU A 173 9.27 2.01 -12.16
CA GLU A 173 7.93 1.64 -11.72
C GLU A 173 6.99 1.67 -12.93
N ILE A 174 7.05 2.74 -13.72
CA ILE A 174 6.28 2.86 -14.97
C ILE A 174 6.54 1.65 -15.89
N ALA A 175 7.82 1.26 -16.08
CA ALA A 175 8.15 0.11 -16.91
C ALA A 175 7.62 -1.23 -16.32
N ALA A 176 7.60 -1.37 -15.00
CA ALA A 176 7.05 -2.55 -14.34
C ALA A 176 5.53 -2.61 -14.45
N ASP A 177 4.87 -1.46 -14.35
CA ASP A 177 3.42 -1.33 -14.47
C ASP A 177 2.96 -1.59 -15.90
N LEU A 178 3.64 -1.03 -16.93
CA LEU A 178 3.40 -1.33 -18.33
C LEU A 178 3.50 -2.84 -18.64
N ALA A 179 4.46 -3.54 -18.02
CA ALA A 179 4.60 -4.98 -18.19
C ALA A 179 3.57 -5.78 -17.40
N ARG A 180 3.03 -5.26 -16.29
CA ARG A 180 1.98 -5.89 -15.50
C ARG A 180 0.63 -5.84 -16.23
N GLU A 181 0.39 -4.78 -16.94
CA GLU A 181 -0.80 -4.57 -17.77
C GLU A 181 -0.65 -5.15 -19.17
N ASP A 182 0.36 -5.99 -19.43
CA ASP A 182 0.66 -6.62 -20.72
C ASP A 182 0.82 -5.64 -21.91
N ILE A 183 1.04 -4.35 -21.64
CA ILE A 183 1.30 -3.34 -22.67
C ILE A 183 2.65 -3.57 -23.32
N ILE A 184 3.68 -3.94 -22.54
CA ILE A 184 5.01 -4.30 -23.02
C ILE A 184 5.42 -5.69 -22.51
N GLY A 185 6.22 -6.42 -23.30
CA GLY A 185 6.63 -7.78 -22.94
C GLY A 185 7.66 -7.85 -21.80
N ASN A 186 8.64 -6.93 -21.73
CA ASN A 186 9.73 -7.01 -20.75
C ASN A 186 10.19 -5.64 -20.26
N PRO A 187 10.03 -5.34 -18.94
CA PRO A 187 10.35 -4.03 -18.38
C PRO A 187 11.84 -3.73 -18.37
N THR A 188 12.72 -4.75 -18.27
CA THR A 188 14.18 -4.54 -18.26
C THR A 188 14.68 -4.18 -19.65
N ILE A 189 14.20 -4.86 -20.69
CA ILE A 189 14.55 -4.56 -22.08
C ILE A 189 14.01 -3.18 -22.47
N PHE A 190 12.78 -2.86 -22.06
CA PHE A 190 12.17 -1.54 -22.28
C PHE A 190 13.03 -0.42 -21.68
N ARG A 191 13.47 -0.54 -20.44
CA ARG A 191 14.35 0.46 -19.80
C ARG A 191 15.69 0.62 -20.51
N ILE A 192 16.31 -0.48 -20.95
CA ILE A 192 17.55 -0.43 -21.72
C ILE A 192 17.33 0.25 -23.08
N TRP A 193 16.21 -0.08 -23.74
CA TRP A 193 15.83 0.52 -25.01
C TRP A 193 15.55 2.02 -24.84
N LEU A 194 14.77 2.40 -23.82
CA LEU A 194 14.41 3.77 -23.49
C LEU A 194 15.63 4.66 -23.23
N ASN A 195 16.60 4.17 -22.45
CA ASN A 195 17.87 4.87 -22.19
C ASN A 195 18.67 5.15 -23.46
N ARG A 196 18.56 4.29 -24.47
CA ARG A 196 19.24 4.47 -25.77
C ARG A 196 18.48 5.38 -26.73
N ASN A 197 17.18 5.52 -26.53
CA ASN A 197 16.27 6.29 -27.40
C ASN A 197 15.77 7.60 -26.76
N GLY A 198 16.59 8.24 -25.93
CA GLY A 198 16.34 9.59 -25.41
C GLY A 198 15.75 9.67 -24.01
N GLY A 199 15.68 8.55 -23.28
CA GLY A 199 15.14 8.54 -21.91
C GLY A 199 13.63 8.71 -21.85
N GLY A 200 13.07 8.75 -20.65
CA GLY A 200 11.64 8.88 -20.44
C GLY A 200 11.33 9.77 -19.24
N ASP A 201 11.14 11.06 -19.50
CA ASP A 201 10.41 11.93 -18.61
C ASP A 201 8.95 11.91 -19.04
N PHE A 202 8.17 11.02 -18.41
CA PHE A 202 6.76 10.88 -18.71
C PHE A 202 5.93 11.74 -17.75
N GLN A 203 4.88 12.35 -18.26
CA GLN A 203 3.98 13.15 -17.42
C GLN A 203 3.02 12.23 -16.68
N ALA A 204 2.62 12.63 -15.47
CA ALA A 204 1.54 11.96 -14.75
C ALA A 204 0.21 12.19 -15.47
N GLY A 205 -0.62 11.14 -15.54
CA GLY A 205 -1.92 11.19 -16.17
C GLY A 205 -2.34 9.87 -16.79
N ILE A 206 -3.46 9.87 -17.48
CA ILE A 206 -4.03 8.69 -18.13
C ILE A 206 -3.66 8.69 -19.62
N TYR A 207 -3.23 7.54 -20.10
CA TYR A 207 -2.85 7.29 -21.48
C TYR A 207 -3.70 6.16 -22.05
N ASP A 208 -4.24 6.35 -23.24
CA ASP A 208 -4.96 5.31 -23.97
C ASP A 208 -3.92 4.45 -24.71
N MET A 209 -3.72 3.22 -24.25
CA MET A 209 -2.72 2.27 -24.74
C MET A 209 -3.39 0.96 -25.15
N HIS A 210 -2.61 0.00 -25.66
CA HIS A 210 -3.10 -1.32 -26.07
C HIS A 210 -2.16 -2.40 -25.50
N GLU A 211 -2.67 -3.61 -25.36
CA GLU A 211 -1.83 -4.78 -25.08
C GLU A 211 -0.84 -5.00 -26.23
N HIS A 212 0.37 -5.46 -25.89
CA HIS A 212 1.42 -5.86 -26.82
C HIS A 212 1.88 -4.74 -27.78
N MET A 213 1.95 -3.50 -27.28
CA MET A 213 2.47 -2.37 -28.06
C MET A 213 3.95 -2.51 -28.39
N ASP A 214 4.34 -1.98 -29.55
CA ASP A 214 5.73 -1.70 -29.87
C ASP A 214 6.31 -0.68 -28.87
N PHE A 215 7.58 -0.85 -28.51
CA PHE A 215 8.21 0.08 -27.55
C PHE A 215 8.26 1.51 -28.05
N ALA A 216 8.40 1.72 -29.35
CA ALA A 216 8.41 3.05 -29.93
C ALA A 216 7.01 3.70 -29.84
N ASP A 217 5.97 2.94 -30.17
CA ASP A 217 4.59 3.39 -30.11
C ASP A 217 4.16 3.66 -28.68
N ALA A 218 4.50 2.77 -27.73
CA ALA A 218 4.26 2.98 -26.32
C ALA A 218 4.92 4.27 -25.78
N VAL A 219 6.17 4.54 -26.20
CA VAL A 219 6.88 5.77 -25.80
C VAL A 219 6.33 6.99 -26.51
N GLU A 220 5.87 6.88 -27.76
CA GLU A 220 5.23 7.98 -28.48
C GLU A 220 3.94 8.41 -27.77
N VAL A 221 3.09 7.44 -27.37
CA VAL A 221 1.88 7.71 -26.58
C VAL A 221 2.23 8.36 -25.24
N LEU A 222 3.23 7.82 -24.50
CA LEU A 222 3.64 8.35 -23.20
C LEU A 222 4.31 9.73 -23.26
N ARG A 223 4.86 10.12 -24.39
CA ARG A 223 5.39 11.48 -24.64
C ARG A 223 4.31 12.44 -25.13
N GLY A 224 3.18 11.91 -25.55
CA GLY A 224 2.03 12.71 -25.92
C GLY A 224 1.39 13.40 -24.71
N PRO A 225 0.39 14.26 -24.94
CA PRO A 225 -0.34 14.88 -23.85
C PRO A 225 -1.15 13.81 -23.11
N ALA A 226 -0.86 13.65 -21.82
CA ALA A 226 -1.67 12.81 -20.94
C ALA A 226 -3.09 13.38 -20.85
N ARG A 227 -4.09 12.52 -20.84
CA ARG A 227 -5.43 12.91 -20.41
C ARG A 227 -5.37 13.35 -18.95
N ALA A 228 -5.79 14.56 -18.67
CA ALA A 228 -5.78 15.09 -17.30
C ALA A 228 -6.61 14.14 -16.40
N VAL A 229 -5.99 13.63 -15.34
CA VAL A 229 -6.74 12.92 -14.30
C VAL A 229 -7.64 13.96 -13.63
N THR A 230 -8.95 13.77 -13.73
CA THR A 230 -9.89 14.58 -12.95
C THR A 230 -9.75 14.14 -11.50
N GLU A 231 -8.93 14.85 -10.73
CA GLU A 231 -8.78 14.57 -9.30
C GLU A 231 -9.99 15.13 -8.55
N PHE A 232 -10.68 14.25 -7.88
CA PHE A 232 -11.69 14.59 -6.88
C PHE A 232 -11.04 14.56 -5.51
N ARG A 233 -11.23 15.61 -4.72
CA ARG A 233 -10.68 15.69 -3.38
C ARG A 233 -11.79 15.67 -2.35
N VAL A 234 -11.75 14.71 -1.45
CA VAL A 234 -12.68 14.60 -0.32
C VAL A 234 -11.91 14.73 0.98
N THR A 235 -12.27 15.72 1.79
CA THR A 235 -11.70 15.90 3.13
C THR A 235 -12.71 15.50 4.18
N VAL A 236 -12.34 14.52 5.00
CA VAL A 236 -13.11 14.06 6.17
C VAL A 236 -12.40 14.55 7.43
N PRO A 237 -12.87 15.61 8.06
CA PRO A 237 -12.29 16.08 9.32
C PRO A 237 -12.58 15.10 10.48
N PRO A 238 -11.75 15.11 11.54
CA PRO A 238 -12.02 14.34 12.74
C PRO A 238 -13.29 14.80 13.47
N GLY A 239 -13.82 13.95 14.33
CA GLY A 239 -14.99 14.24 15.14
C GLY A 239 -16.35 14.05 14.44
N LEU A 240 -16.37 13.64 13.18
CA LEU A 240 -17.61 13.33 12.46
C LEU A 240 -18.13 11.93 12.81
N THR A 241 -19.46 11.78 12.83
CA THR A 241 -20.15 10.49 12.85
C THR A 241 -20.22 9.90 11.44
N ILE A 242 -20.51 8.59 11.31
CA ILE A 242 -20.75 7.96 10.00
C ILE A 242 -21.88 8.65 9.22
N ALA A 243 -22.95 9.04 9.90
CA ALA A 243 -24.05 9.76 9.24
C ALA A 243 -23.57 11.08 8.61
N GLN A 244 -22.71 11.81 9.32
CA GLN A 244 -22.13 13.06 8.83
C GLN A 244 -21.11 12.81 7.71
N ILE A 245 -20.29 11.76 7.82
CA ILE A 245 -19.37 11.35 6.76
C ILE A 245 -20.14 10.99 5.50
N LYS A 246 -21.18 10.15 5.62
CA LYS A 246 -22.06 9.78 4.50
C LYS A 246 -22.65 11.02 3.83
N GLY A 247 -23.22 11.93 4.59
CA GLY A 247 -23.75 13.19 4.05
C GLY A 247 -22.71 14.02 3.32
N LYS A 248 -21.49 14.05 3.85
CA LYS A 248 -20.38 14.77 3.24
C LYS A 248 -19.88 14.12 1.94
N LEU A 249 -19.76 12.79 1.90
CA LEU A 249 -19.38 12.06 0.71
C LEU A 249 -20.39 12.27 -0.42
N LEU A 250 -21.68 12.12 -0.14
CA LEU A 250 -22.77 12.35 -1.09
C LEU A 250 -22.83 13.81 -1.60
N ALA A 251 -22.47 14.78 -0.76
CA ALA A 251 -22.45 16.18 -1.16
C ALA A 251 -21.24 16.54 -2.05
N GLN A 252 -20.11 15.88 -1.88
CA GLN A 252 -18.87 16.20 -2.60
C GLN A 252 -18.64 15.30 -3.82
N LEU A 253 -19.14 14.06 -3.79
CA LEU A 253 -18.97 13.08 -4.86
C LEU A 253 -20.31 12.83 -5.55
N GLN A 254 -20.59 13.57 -6.63
CA GLN A 254 -21.88 13.51 -7.32
C GLN A 254 -22.19 12.14 -7.95
N ARG A 255 -21.19 11.29 -8.13
CA ARG A 255 -21.34 9.92 -8.66
C ARG A 255 -21.70 8.91 -7.58
N PHE A 256 -21.54 9.26 -6.30
CA PHE A 256 -21.94 8.40 -5.18
C PHE A 256 -23.46 8.45 -4.98
N ASN A 257 -24.02 7.30 -4.67
CA ASN A 257 -25.43 7.21 -4.32
C ASN A 257 -25.64 6.61 -2.93
N GLY A 258 -26.73 7.02 -2.28
CA GLY A 258 -27.03 6.64 -0.90
C GLY A 258 -27.17 5.12 -0.70
N PRO A 259 -27.94 4.40 -1.53
CA PRO A 259 -28.10 2.95 -1.41
C PRO A 259 -26.81 2.15 -1.55
N GLU A 260 -25.93 2.48 -2.51
CA GLU A 260 -24.65 1.79 -2.68
C GLU A 260 -23.69 2.09 -1.54
N LEU A 261 -23.67 3.34 -1.06
CA LEU A 261 -22.87 3.71 0.10
C LEU A 261 -23.38 3.00 1.39
N ASP A 262 -24.70 2.81 1.55
CA ASP A 262 -25.26 2.02 2.66
C ASP A 262 -24.87 0.54 2.56
N ALA A 263 -24.90 -0.03 1.36
CA ALA A 263 -24.46 -1.40 1.12
C ALA A 263 -22.96 -1.54 1.42
N ALA A 264 -22.13 -0.60 0.96
CA ALA A 264 -20.70 -0.56 1.23
C ALA A 264 -20.39 -0.48 2.74
N LEU A 265 -21.11 0.33 3.50
CA LEU A 265 -20.98 0.43 4.96
C LEU A 265 -21.28 -0.90 5.68
N THR A 266 -22.12 -1.75 5.13
CA THR A 266 -22.44 -3.07 5.71
C THR A 266 -21.49 -4.18 5.25
N SER A 267 -20.64 -3.92 4.25
CA SER A 267 -19.68 -4.91 3.74
C SER A 267 -18.72 -5.39 4.85
N PRO A 268 -18.41 -6.71 4.90
CA PRO A 268 -17.38 -7.22 5.80
C PRO A 268 -15.98 -6.66 5.49
N GLU A 269 -15.74 -6.21 4.27
CA GLU A 269 -14.45 -5.66 3.84
C GLU A 269 -14.07 -4.36 4.57
N VAL A 270 -15.05 -3.60 5.06
CA VAL A 270 -14.80 -2.38 5.84
C VAL A 270 -14.65 -2.64 7.33
N ALA A 271 -14.74 -3.88 7.80
CA ALA A 271 -14.57 -4.20 9.21
C ALA A 271 -13.09 -4.08 9.63
N LEU A 272 -12.84 -3.56 10.83
CA LEU A 272 -11.53 -3.63 11.46
C LEU A 272 -11.30 -5.02 12.07
N LYS A 273 -10.05 -5.53 11.98
CA LYS A 273 -9.69 -6.87 12.46
C LYS A 273 -9.92 -7.09 13.97
N TRP A 274 -9.90 -6.01 14.77
CA TRP A 274 -10.10 -6.05 16.23
C TRP A 274 -11.42 -5.44 16.69
N ALA A 275 -12.32 -5.13 15.77
CA ALA A 275 -13.67 -4.74 16.14
C ALA A 275 -14.45 -5.95 16.67
N PRO A 276 -15.13 -5.83 17.83
CA PRO A 276 -15.91 -6.95 18.35
C PRO A 276 -17.12 -7.23 17.44
N PRO A 277 -17.64 -8.47 17.42
CA PRO A 277 -18.82 -8.82 16.60
C PRO A 277 -20.08 -7.99 16.92
N THR A 278 -20.12 -7.39 18.10
CA THR A 278 -21.20 -6.50 18.56
C THR A 278 -21.10 -5.10 17.98
N ALA A 279 -19.97 -4.71 17.39
CA ALA A 279 -19.79 -3.42 16.73
C ALA A 279 -20.44 -3.43 15.34
N THR A 280 -21.75 -3.39 15.28
CA THR A 280 -22.52 -3.49 14.03
C THR A 280 -22.56 -2.20 13.23
N ASN A 281 -22.40 -1.06 13.91
CA ASN A 281 -22.32 0.24 13.24
C ASN A 281 -20.94 0.60 12.81
N ARG A 282 -20.41 0.96 11.90
CA ARG A 282 -19.00 1.24 11.50
C ARG A 282 -18.46 2.56 12.09
N GLU A 283 -18.95 3.00 13.27
CA GLU A 283 -18.47 4.24 13.88
C GLU A 283 -16.99 4.19 14.27
N GLY A 284 -16.28 5.28 14.00
CA GLY A 284 -14.88 5.48 14.39
C GLY A 284 -13.85 4.72 13.56
N ILE A 285 -14.26 3.92 12.55
CA ILE A 285 -13.34 3.05 11.80
C ILE A 285 -12.76 3.69 10.54
N PHE A 286 -13.29 4.81 10.09
CA PHE A 286 -12.83 5.51 8.88
C PHE A 286 -11.89 6.66 9.26
N PHE A 287 -10.62 6.57 8.88
CA PHE A 287 -9.65 7.59 9.29
C PHE A 287 -9.97 8.98 8.71
N PRO A 288 -9.92 10.04 9.52
CA PRO A 288 -10.11 11.40 9.04
C PRO A 288 -8.88 11.88 8.29
N ASP A 289 -9.00 12.12 7.00
CA ASP A 289 -7.94 12.59 6.12
C ASP A 289 -8.52 13.29 4.88
N THR A 290 -7.62 13.71 3.99
CA THR A 290 -7.97 14.17 2.65
C THR A 290 -7.65 13.08 1.64
N TYR A 291 -8.67 12.56 0.98
CA TYR A 291 -8.58 11.51 -0.01
C TYR A 291 -8.63 12.10 -1.42
N ASN A 292 -7.57 11.90 -2.18
CA ASN A 292 -7.55 12.19 -3.62
C ASN A 292 -8.07 10.95 -4.35
N LEU A 293 -9.02 11.16 -5.26
CA LEU A 293 -9.72 10.13 -6.02
C LEU A 293 -9.60 10.45 -7.50
N ASP A 294 -9.45 9.45 -8.34
CA ASP A 294 -9.58 9.53 -9.79
C ASP A 294 -11.04 9.27 -10.23
N GLU A 295 -11.30 9.25 -11.51
CA GLU A 295 -12.65 9.04 -12.04
C GLU A 295 -13.25 7.67 -11.67
N ARG A 296 -12.43 6.62 -11.53
CA ARG A 296 -12.86 5.27 -11.13
C ARG A 296 -13.18 5.22 -9.64
N THR A 297 -12.26 5.70 -8.83
CA THR A 297 -12.42 5.69 -7.36
C THR A 297 -13.43 6.72 -6.87
N ALA A 298 -13.74 7.76 -7.64
CA ALA A 298 -14.82 8.70 -7.36
C ALA A 298 -16.24 8.16 -7.65
N SER A 299 -16.35 6.93 -8.13
CA SER A 299 -17.59 6.17 -8.33
C SER A 299 -17.55 4.79 -7.66
N ASP A 300 -16.60 4.54 -6.76
CA ASP A 300 -16.42 3.30 -6.01
C ASP A 300 -16.57 3.58 -4.51
N GLU A 301 -17.81 3.48 -4.01
CA GLU A 301 -18.16 3.70 -2.62
C GLU A 301 -17.43 2.73 -1.69
N LEU A 302 -17.39 1.43 -2.06
CA LEU A 302 -16.74 0.41 -1.26
C LEU A 302 -15.22 0.61 -1.23
N GLY A 303 -14.59 0.84 -2.37
CA GLY A 303 -13.16 1.06 -2.46
C GLY A 303 -12.70 2.27 -1.64
N LEU A 304 -13.45 3.38 -1.66
CA LEU A 304 -13.15 4.53 -0.79
C LEU A 304 -13.25 4.17 0.69
N LEU A 305 -14.33 3.51 1.12
CA LEU A 305 -14.50 3.12 2.52
C LEU A 305 -13.42 2.12 2.98
N VAL A 306 -13.04 1.17 2.13
CA VAL A 306 -11.91 0.24 2.39
C VAL A 306 -10.60 1.01 2.53
N ARG A 307 -10.34 1.99 1.66
CA ARG A 307 -9.16 2.86 1.75
C ARG A 307 -9.14 3.64 3.07
N MET A 308 -10.27 4.23 3.46
CA MET A 308 -10.39 4.97 4.73
C MET A 308 -10.16 4.06 5.95
N ARG A 309 -10.67 2.82 5.91
CA ARG A 309 -10.46 1.81 6.95
C ARG A 309 -8.98 1.35 6.98
N ASN A 310 -8.36 1.12 5.82
CA ASN A 310 -6.95 0.75 5.72
C ASN A 310 -6.04 1.83 6.33
N GLU A 311 -6.36 3.10 6.16
CA GLU A 311 -5.62 4.19 6.78
C GLU A 311 -5.75 4.15 8.31
N THR A 312 -6.92 3.78 8.85
CA THR A 312 -7.08 3.52 10.30
C THR A 312 -6.16 2.39 10.77
N GLU A 313 -6.10 1.27 10.05
CA GLU A 313 -5.23 0.13 10.40
C GLU A 313 -3.74 0.49 10.29
N LYS A 314 -3.37 1.28 9.30
CA LYS A 314 -2.01 1.78 9.13
C LYS A 314 -1.60 2.66 10.31
N VAL A 315 -2.40 3.68 10.64
CA VAL A 315 -2.14 4.57 11.78
C VAL A 315 -2.12 3.77 13.10
N ALA A 316 -3.02 2.82 13.27
CA ALA A 316 -3.04 1.94 14.44
C ALA A 316 -1.76 1.09 14.54
N THR A 317 -1.26 0.58 13.42
CA THR A 317 0.00 -0.19 13.35
C THR A 317 1.20 0.71 13.67
N GLU A 318 1.28 1.89 13.07
CA GLU A 318 2.34 2.87 13.35
C GLU A 318 2.40 3.30 14.82
N LEU A 319 1.24 3.34 15.48
CA LEU A 319 1.12 3.68 16.91
C LEU A 319 1.27 2.48 17.84
N ASP A 320 1.50 1.26 17.31
CA ASP A 320 1.52 0.01 18.09
C ASP A 320 0.28 -0.14 18.99
N ILE A 321 -0.91 0.03 18.40
CA ILE A 321 -2.16 0.05 19.17
C ILE A 321 -2.35 -1.25 19.97
N GLU A 322 -1.97 -2.40 19.43
CA GLU A 322 -2.16 -3.71 20.09
C GLU A 322 -1.25 -3.86 21.31
N GLY A 323 0.04 -3.55 21.17
CA GLY A 323 1.01 -3.63 22.28
C GLY A 323 0.72 -2.62 23.38
N ARG A 324 0.40 -1.37 23.01
CA ARG A 324 0.13 -0.30 23.99
C ARG A 324 -1.23 -0.44 24.66
N ALA A 325 -2.27 -0.90 23.95
CA ALA A 325 -3.55 -1.22 24.57
C ALA A 325 -3.41 -2.35 25.59
N ALA A 326 -2.66 -3.41 25.25
CA ALA A 326 -2.37 -4.50 26.19
C ALA A 326 -1.63 -4.00 27.45
N ALA A 327 -0.69 -3.06 27.30
CA ALA A 327 0.00 -2.45 28.45
C ALA A 327 -0.93 -1.62 29.35
N LEU A 328 -2.01 -1.05 28.78
CA LEU A 328 -3.05 -0.35 29.52
C LEU A 328 -4.12 -1.29 30.11
N GLY A 329 -4.10 -2.58 29.74
CA GLY A 329 -5.11 -3.57 30.14
C GLY A 329 -6.46 -3.42 29.44
N VAL A 330 -6.49 -2.87 28.22
CA VAL A 330 -7.69 -2.66 27.43
C VAL A 330 -7.54 -3.26 26.03
N SER A 331 -8.62 -3.42 25.28
CA SER A 331 -8.56 -3.86 23.88
C SER A 331 -8.20 -2.69 22.93
N PRO A 332 -7.67 -2.97 21.72
CA PRO A 332 -7.51 -1.95 20.70
C PRO A 332 -8.81 -1.22 20.34
N TRP A 333 -9.94 -1.93 20.42
CA TRP A 333 -11.26 -1.34 20.23
C TRP A 333 -11.61 -0.32 21.32
N ASP A 334 -11.36 -0.66 22.59
CA ASP A 334 -11.56 0.28 23.71
C ASP A 334 -10.74 1.55 23.54
N VAL A 335 -9.51 1.42 23.02
CA VAL A 335 -8.67 2.58 22.70
C VAL A 335 -9.34 3.49 21.68
N LEU A 336 -9.92 2.93 20.60
CA LEU A 336 -10.66 3.74 19.62
C LEU A 336 -11.89 4.39 20.22
N VAL A 337 -12.63 3.67 21.08
CA VAL A 337 -13.78 4.24 21.79
C VAL A 337 -13.30 5.42 22.64
N VAL A 338 -12.29 5.25 23.48
CA VAL A 338 -11.72 6.35 24.31
C VAL A 338 -11.22 7.49 23.43
N ALA A 339 -10.51 7.20 22.32
CA ALA A 339 -10.04 8.21 21.39
C ALA A 339 -11.19 9.05 20.79
N SER A 340 -12.33 8.42 20.49
CA SER A 340 -13.52 9.12 19.99
C SER A 340 -14.16 10.04 21.03
N LEU A 341 -14.13 9.62 22.31
CA LEU A 341 -14.56 10.47 23.42
C LEU A 341 -13.63 11.68 23.57
N VAL A 342 -12.32 11.44 23.59
CA VAL A 342 -11.31 12.51 23.65
C VAL A 342 -11.44 13.48 22.48
N GLU A 343 -11.72 12.98 21.27
CA GLU A 343 -11.90 13.83 20.08
C GLU A 343 -13.07 14.80 20.23
N ARG A 344 -14.18 14.32 20.81
CA ARG A 344 -15.39 15.11 20.97
C ARG A 344 -15.33 16.10 22.16
N GLU A 345 -14.49 15.81 23.15
CA GLU A 345 -14.34 16.60 24.37
C GLU A 345 -13.24 17.65 24.28
N ALA A 346 -12.07 17.28 23.76
CA ALA A 346 -10.90 18.14 23.77
C ALA A 346 -11.03 19.33 22.83
N LYS A 347 -10.92 20.54 23.36
CA LYS A 347 -10.86 21.78 22.58
C LYS A 347 -9.40 22.18 22.26
N VAL A 348 -8.46 21.80 23.12
CA VAL A 348 -7.02 22.09 22.97
C VAL A 348 -6.21 20.80 23.10
N ASP A 349 -5.13 20.68 22.33
CA ASP A 349 -4.31 19.45 22.28
C ASP A 349 -3.73 19.02 23.65
N PRO A 350 -3.24 19.92 24.53
CA PRO A 350 -2.68 19.54 25.84
C PRO A 350 -3.67 18.84 26.79
N ASP A 351 -4.97 18.96 26.55
CA ASP A 351 -6.01 18.35 27.39
C ASP A 351 -6.34 16.92 26.96
N ARG A 352 -6.06 16.51 25.71
CA ARG A 352 -6.41 15.19 25.17
C ARG A 352 -5.91 14.04 26.08
N ALA A 353 -4.64 14.05 26.46
CA ALA A 353 -4.06 13.00 27.29
C ALA A 353 -4.62 13.01 28.74
N LYS A 354 -4.99 14.18 29.26
CA LYS A 354 -5.62 14.30 30.57
C LYS A 354 -7.08 13.85 30.58
N ILE A 355 -7.84 14.16 29.52
CA ILE A 355 -9.20 13.64 29.32
C ILE A 355 -9.18 12.12 29.23
N ALA A 356 -8.28 11.55 28.43
CA ALA A 356 -8.08 10.11 28.38
C ALA A 356 -7.80 9.51 29.76
N ARG A 357 -6.96 10.18 30.57
CA ARG A 357 -6.67 9.76 31.94
C ARG A 357 -7.91 9.78 32.82
N VAL A 358 -8.76 10.81 32.74
CA VAL A 358 -10.02 10.87 33.50
C VAL A 358 -10.94 9.71 33.12
N VAL A 359 -11.08 9.42 31.81
CA VAL A 359 -11.87 8.28 31.34
C VAL A 359 -11.37 6.98 31.96
N TYR A 360 -10.08 6.67 31.85
CA TYR A 360 -9.51 5.44 32.43
C TYR A 360 -9.63 5.40 33.97
N ASN A 361 -9.39 6.51 34.67
CA ASN A 361 -9.53 6.57 36.12
C ASN A 361 -10.98 6.31 36.58
N ARG A 362 -11.99 6.82 35.85
CA ARG A 362 -13.39 6.55 36.14
C ARG A 362 -13.75 5.09 35.87
N LEU A 363 -13.29 4.51 34.75
CA LEU A 363 -13.48 3.08 34.43
C LEU A 363 -12.90 2.18 35.51
N GLN A 364 -11.66 2.44 35.96
CA GLN A 364 -10.99 1.66 37.04
C GLN A 364 -11.73 1.75 38.39
N ARG A 365 -12.51 2.80 38.62
CA ARG A 365 -13.27 3.02 39.86
C ARG A 365 -14.77 2.65 39.70
N ASP A 366 -15.15 2.00 38.62
CA ASP A 366 -16.53 1.67 38.30
C ASP A 366 -17.47 2.87 38.37
N MET A 367 -16.99 4.06 37.97
CA MET A 367 -17.75 5.29 37.89
C MET A 367 -18.39 5.43 36.51
N LYS A 368 -19.54 6.10 36.45
CA LYS A 368 -20.12 6.53 35.17
C LYS A 368 -19.23 7.57 34.51
N LEU A 369 -19.14 7.57 33.16
CA LEU A 369 -18.29 8.53 32.46
C LEU A 369 -18.89 9.94 32.41
N GLU A 370 -20.22 10.05 32.33
CA GLU A 370 -20.98 11.33 32.35
C GLU A 370 -20.46 12.31 31.29
N ILE A 371 -20.35 11.81 30.03
CA ILE A 371 -19.83 12.55 28.90
C ILE A 371 -20.98 12.98 28.00
N ASP A 372 -21.19 14.29 27.87
CA ASP A 372 -22.27 14.90 27.08
C ASP A 372 -22.27 14.43 25.62
N ALA A 373 -21.09 14.33 25.00
CA ALA A 373 -20.95 13.92 23.63
C ALA A 373 -21.55 12.54 23.34
N THR A 374 -21.59 11.63 24.32
CA THR A 374 -22.18 10.30 24.17
C THR A 374 -23.70 10.36 24.10
N VAL A 375 -24.33 11.27 24.86
CA VAL A 375 -25.78 11.50 24.82
C VAL A 375 -26.15 12.23 23.54
N LEU A 376 -25.39 13.26 23.15
CA LEU A 376 -25.60 13.96 21.87
C LEU A 376 -25.57 12.98 20.68
N TYR A 377 -24.61 12.04 20.69
CA TYR A 377 -24.54 10.97 19.70
C TYR A 377 -25.82 10.11 19.71
N ALA A 378 -26.25 9.68 20.91
CA ALA A 378 -27.43 8.83 21.07
C ALA A 378 -28.74 9.48 20.58
N VAL A 379 -28.84 10.81 20.71
CA VAL A 379 -30.03 11.58 20.25
C VAL A 379 -29.82 12.20 18.85
N ASN A 380 -28.71 11.89 18.20
CA ASN A 380 -28.31 12.42 16.87
C ASN A 380 -28.38 13.97 16.81
N LYS A 381 -27.74 14.62 17.79
CA LYS A 381 -27.63 16.08 17.89
C LYS A 381 -26.16 16.49 17.91
N ASP A 382 -25.81 17.61 17.33
CA ASP A 382 -24.46 18.17 17.37
C ASP A 382 -24.18 18.97 18.65
N ARG A 383 -25.22 19.59 19.24
CA ARG A 383 -25.14 20.42 20.44
C ARG A 383 -26.54 20.65 21.02
N GLY A 384 -26.58 21.35 22.14
CA GLY A 384 -27.86 21.74 22.76
C GLY A 384 -28.51 20.61 23.54
N LEU A 385 -27.71 19.96 24.42
CA LEU A 385 -28.19 18.91 25.30
C LEU A 385 -29.27 19.45 26.26
N THR A 386 -30.40 18.74 26.38
CA THR A 386 -31.48 19.06 27.29
C THR A 386 -31.53 18.06 28.44
N LEU A 387 -32.20 18.45 29.55
CA LEU A 387 -32.42 17.53 30.66
C LEU A 387 -33.21 16.28 30.24
N THR A 388 -34.08 16.40 29.22
CA THR A 388 -34.82 15.27 28.66
C THR A 388 -33.85 14.32 27.92
N ASP A 389 -32.88 14.85 27.17
CA ASP A 389 -31.88 14.05 26.47
C ASP A 389 -31.02 13.22 27.44
N LEU A 390 -30.69 13.78 28.63
CA LEU A 390 -29.97 13.04 29.67
C LEU A 390 -30.71 11.81 30.20
N ASN A 391 -32.04 11.76 29.99
CA ASN A 391 -32.89 10.67 30.42
C ASN A 391 -33.14 9.59 29.37
N ILE A 392 -32.54 9.72 28.16
CA ILE A 392 -32.71 8.70 27.11
C ILE A 392 -32.25 7.33 27.60
N ASP A 393 -33.00 6.30 27.25
CA ASP A 393 -32.58 4.91 27.46
C ASP A 393 -31.78 4.43 26.23
N SER A 394 -30.47 4.48 26.38
CA SER A 394 -29.53 4.15 25.30
C SER A 394 -28.24 3.57 25.91
N PRO A 395 -27.64 2.57 25.30
CA PRO A 395 -26.34 2.05 25.73
C PRO A 395 -25.20 3.08 25.59
N TYR A 396 -25.42 4.16 24.84
CA TYR A 396 -24.50 5.28 24.73
C TYR A 396 -24.68 6.33 25.84
N ASN A 397 -25.75 6.26 26.64
CA ASN A 397 -25.97 7.22 27.70
C ASN A 397 -25.06 6.95 28.91
N THR A 398 -23.89 7.55 28.93
CA THR A 398 -22.90 7.38 30.01
C THR A 398 -23.27 8.08 31.34
N TYR A 399 -24.40 8.78 31.40
CA TYR A 399 -25.00 9.23 32.64
C TYR A 399 -25.82 8.12 33.33
N LYS A 400 -26.28 7.12 32.57
CA LYS A 400 -27.06 5.99 33.08
C LYS A 400 -26.26 4.70 33.11
N VAL A 401 -25.52 4.43 32.05
CA VAL A 401 -24.76 3.19 31.87
C VAL A 401 -23.30 3.40 32.30
N LYS A 402 -22.74 2.46 33.06
CA LYS A 402 -21.33 2.41 33.39
C LYS A 402 -20.51 1.75 32.29
N GLY A 403 -19.22 2.06 32.23
CA GLY A 403 -18.31 1.52 31.22
C GLY A 403 -18.23 2.40 29.98
N LEU A 404 -17.53 1.88 28.97
CA LEU A 404 -17.45 2.52 27.65
C LEU A 404 -18.75 2.32 26.87
N PRO A 405 -19.12 3.27 25.99
CA PRO A 405 -20.15 3.00 24.99
C PRO A 405 -19.75 1.82 24.09
N PRO A 406 -20.71 1.13 23.46
CA PRO A 406 -20.43 -0.11 22.70
C PRO A 406 -19.54 0.11 21.47
N THR A 407 -19.55 1.33 20.94
CA THR A 407 -18.69 1.71 19.79
C THR A 407 -18.13 3.11 19.99
N PRO A 408 -17.13 3.52 19.21
CA PRO A 408 -16.80 4.94 19.08
C PRO A 408 -18.05 5.76 18.76
N ILE A 409 -18.03 7.05 19.05
CA ILE A 409 -19.11 7.99 18.75
C ILE A 409 -18.77 8.99 17.63
N ALA A 410 -17.55 8.92 17.13
CA ALA A 410 -17.05 9.74 16.03
C ALA A 410 -15.70 9.18 15.54
N VAL A 411 -15.23 9.60 14.37
CA VAL A 411 -13.87 9.26 13.89
C VAL A 411 -12.84 10.08 14.65
N PRO A 412 -11.88 9.42 15.33
CA PRO A 412 -10.82 10.11 16.08
C PRO A 412 -9.67 10.53 15.20
N SER A 413 -9.03 11.67 15.48
CA SER A 413 -7.74 12.05 14.91
C SER A 413 -6.60 11.17 15.46
N ARG A 414 -5.47 11.15 14.74
CA ARG A 414 -4.22 10.52 15.24
C ARG A 414 -3.86 11.00 16.65
N LYS A 415 -3.99 12.32 16.92
CA LYS A 415 -3.68 12.89 18.24
C LYS A 415 -4.56 12.33 19.35
N SER A 416 -5.84 12.07 19.07
CA SER A 416 -6.74 11.48 20.06
C SER A 416 -6.45 10.00 20.29
N ILE A 417 -6.06 9.25 19.23
CA ILE A 417 -5.60 7.87 19.38
C ILE A 417 -4.31 7.83 20.22
N GLU A 418 -3.34 8.69 19.93
CA GLU A 418 -2.10 8.83 20.70
C GLU A 418 -2.38 9.17 22.17
N ALA A 419 -3.32 10.08 22.44
CA ALA A 419 -3.70 10.47 23.80
C ALA A 419 -4.39 9.31 24.54
N ALA A 420 -5.24 8.53 23.87
CA ALA A 420 -5.85 7.34 24.45
C ALA A 420 -4.82 6.24 24.76
N LEU A 421 -3.80 6.09 23.90
CA LEU A 421 -2.69 5.15 24.12
C LEU A 421 -1.64 5.64 25.14
N ASN A 422 -1.58 6.94 25.40
CA ASN A 422 -0.60 7.54 26.28
C ASN A 422 -1.28 8.56 27.23
N PRO A 423 -2.21 8.10 28.08
CA PRO A 423 -2.91 8.98 29.01
C PRO A 423 -1.92 9.63 29.98
N ALA A 424 -2.10 10.91 30.27
CA ALA A 424 -1.23 11.64 31.19
C ALA A 424 -1.23 11.03 32.60
N ASP A 425 -0.16 11.21 33.33
CA ASP A 425 -0.10 10.80 34.75
C ASP A 425 -0.96 11.74 35.60
N GLY A 426 -1.85 11.18 36.41
CA GLY A 426 -2.71 11.95 37.29
C GLY A 426 -3.87 11.13 37.86
N ARG A 427 -4.48 11.63 38.90
CA ARG A 427 -5.59 10.98 39.61
C ARG A 427 -6.92 11.71 39.39
N TRP A 428 -7.00 12.56 38.36
CA TRP A 428 -8.19 13.34 38.04
C TRP A 428 -9.39 12.45 37.75
N LEU A 429 -10.54 12.90 38.24
CA LEU A 429 -11.83 12.23 38.01
C LEU A 429 -12.84 13.14 37.32
N TRP A 430 -12.56 14.44 37.28
CA TRP A 430 -13.42 15.46 36.70
C TRP A 430 -12.60 16.45 35.87
N TYR A 431 -13.24 17.03 34.89
CA TYR A 431 -12.74 18.19 34.15
C TYR A 431 -13.89 19.10 33.79
N VAL A 432 -13.64 20.38 33.65
CA VAL A 432 -14.61 21.39 33.23
C VAL A 432 -13.90 22.50 32.49
N LEU A 433 -14.55 23.04 31.45
CA LEU A 433 -14.03 24.16 30.69
C LEU A 433 -13.98 25.44 31.57
N THR A 434 -12.81 26.01 31.77
CA THR A 434 -12.62 27.19 32.63
C THR A 434 -11.95 28.35 31.93
N ASP A 435 -11.48 28.16 30.69
CA ASP A 435 -10.76 29.18 29.94
C ASP A 435 -11.35 29.36 28.55
N LYS A 436 -11.42 30.61 28.11
CA LYS A 436 -11.94 30.98 26.78
C LYS A 436 -11.08 30.44 25.62
N SER A 437 -9.83 30.07 25.87
CA SER A 437 -8.98 29.36 24.91
C SER A 437 -9.46 27.91 24.65
N GLY A 438 -10.40 27.40 25.44
CA GLY A 438 -10.88 26.02 25.37
C GLY A 438 -10.13 25.06 26.31
N ALA A 439 -9.29 25.56 27.22
CA ALA A 439 -8.60 24.73 28.18
C ALA A 439 -9.50 24.33 29.36
N HIS A 440 -9.32 23.07 29.84
CA HIS A 440 -10.06 22.53 30.96
C HIS A 440 -9.24 22.60 32.25
N THR A 441 -9.95 22.81 33.38
CA THR A 441 -9.41 22.51 34.72
C THR A 441 -9.75 21.09 35.10
N PHE A 442 -8.74 20.35 35.53
CA PHE A 442 -8.83 18.94 35.95
C PHE A 442 -8.83 18.84 37.47
N ALA A 443 -9.72 18.03 38.06
CA ALA A 443 -9.90 17.90 39.48
C ALA A 443 -9.87 16.44 39.92
N GLU A 444 -9.20 16.20 41.09
CA GLU A 444 -9.15 14.89 41.74
C GLU A 444 -10.29 14.70 42.76
N THR A 445 -10.90 15.78 43.23
CA THR A 445 -11.98 15.78 44.20
C THR A 445 -13.18 16.55 43.69
N GLU A 446 -14.37 16.12 44.10
CA GLU A 446 -15.64 16.79 43.76
C GLU A 446 -15.64 18.27 44.24
N LYS A 447 -15.08 18.56 45.40
CA LYS A 447 -14.94 19.93 45.92
C LYS A 447 -14.16 20.83 44.95
N ALA A 448 -13.03 20.34 44.45
CA ALA A 448 -12.23 21.09 43.48
C ALA A 448 -12.95 21.25 42.14
N PHE A 449 -13.68 20.22 41.70
CA PHE A 449 -14.51 20.28 40.52
C PHE A 449 -15.64 21.32 40.62
N LEU A 450 -16.34 21.34 41.75
CA LEU A 450 -17.43 22.31 41.94
C LEU A 450 -16.91 23.75 41.95
N ALA A 451 -15.75 23.99 42.56
CA ALA A 451 -15.10 25.32 42.53
C ALA A 451 -14.69 25.72 41.08
N ALA A 452 -14.21 24.79 40.29
CA ALA A 452 -13.91 25.04 38.87
C ALA A 452 -15.18 25.23 38.03
N LYS A 453 -16.25 24.52 38.35
CA LYS A 453 -17.56 24.66 37.70
C LYS A 453 -18.17 26.05 37.93
N GLU A 454 -18.03 26.64 39.14
CA GLU A 454 -18.44 28.03 39.43
C GLU A 454 -17.70 29.03 38.50
N ILE A 455 -16.46 28.77 38.14
CA ILE A 455 -15.71 29.61 37.18
C ILE A 455 -16.35 29.46 35.80
N CYS A 456 -16.58 28.23 35.35
CA CYS A 456 -17.23 27.94 34.07
C CYS A 456 -18.55 28.68 33.91
N GLU A 457 -19.42 28.60 34.94
CA GLU A 457 -20.75 29.24 34.98
C GLU A 457 -20.63 30.76 34.96
N ARG A 458 -19.76 31.35 35.81
CA ARG A 458 -19.49 32.79 35.86
C ARG A 458 -19.02 33.35 34.54
N GLU A 459 -18.10 32.65 33.88
CA GLU A 459 -17.53 33.04 32.59
C GLU A 459 -18.41 32.64 31.40
N LYS A 460 -19.58 32.00 31.66
CA LYS A 460 -20.53 31.49 30.63
C LYS A 460 -19.86 30.56 29.62
N LEU A 461 -19.00 29.70 30.09
CA LEU A 461 -18.26 28.69 29.29
C LEU A 461 -18.98 27.33 29.35
N CYS A 462 -19.75 27.05 30.40
CA CYS A 462 -20.59 25.87 30.47
C CYS A 462 -21.76 26.00 29.49
N GLY A 463 -21.92 25.02 28.60
CA GLY A 463 -22.99 24.97 27.60
C GLY A 463 -24.29 24.43 28.14
#